data_f071c96c3e4a5563208d4b0e029126f5
#
_entry.id   f071c96c3e4a5563208d4b0e029126f5
#
_cell.length_a   1.000
_cell.length_b   1.000
_cell.length_c   1.000
_cell.angle_alpha   90.00
_cell.angle_beta   90.00
_cell.angle_gamma   90.00
#
_symmetry.space_group_name_H-M   'P 1'
#
loop_
_entity.id
_entity.type
_entity.pdbx_description
1 polymer ?
#
loop_
_entity_poly.entity_id
_entity_poly.type
_entity_poly.pdbx_seq_one_letter_code
_entity_poly.pdbx_strand_id
1 'polypeptide(L)'
;MLSDYQRYRLYEILPGLSIWLTLILSIILSFVRPLWMIYFIILFDIYWVLKVVNFVFYLTLSWSRFRQARKTDWEDKMRHELTNWQDKHHVVFLTLYNETWDVVKSAIQSVSDAAYEKDKMVIVIAGEEKKKENYESILFNVQKEFVDCFGDIVGIMHPKNLEDEIPGKGSNLHYAERQMQKYIDEKGWDYERVIETVFYIDTICHPQYFSYLTYLYCTHPNPTKSSYQPVALYNNNMWESPALLRIMAFGTTFWMLTSLARQDALVTFSSHSMSFRAVVDAGFHDKRIVSEDSRIFYQCLIADDGNYEVTPMYVPVSMDTVRDDKWWTSLKNLYKQQRRWA
;
A
#
# COMPACT_ATOMS: atom_id res chain seq x y z
N MET A 1 -27.02 -21.05 -20.24
CA MET A 1 -26.24 -20.03 -19.50
C MET A 1 -24.94 -20.67 -19.01
N LEU A 2 -23.83 -19.96 -19.07
CA LEU A 2 -22.57 -20.46 -18.52
C LEU A 2 -22.69 -20.57 -17.00
N SER A 3 -22.11 -21.61 -16.39
CA SER A 3 -21.98 -21.70 -14.93
C SER A 3 -21.02 -20.62 -14.42
N ASP A 4 -21.10 -20.29 -13.11
CA ASP A 4 -20.22 -19.28 -12.50
C ASP A 4 -18.74 -19.68 -12.61
N TYR A 5 -18.43 -20.96 -12.50
CA TYR A 5 -17.09 -21.49 -12.76
C TYR A 5 -16.63 -21.26 -14.18
N GLN A 6 -17.51 -21.48 -15.19
CA GLN A 6 -17.17 -21.26 -16.60
C GLN A 6 -16.94 -19.77 -16.91
N ARG A 7 -17.73 -18.86 -16.28
CA ARG A 7 -17.54 -17.42 -16.39
C ARG A 7 -16.20 -17.00 -15.78
N TYR A 8 -15.89 -17.49 -14.59
CA TYR A 8 -14.61 -17.23 -13.93
C TYR A 8 -13.43 -17.67 -14.80
N ARG A 9 -13.46 -18.92 -15.32
CA ARG A 9 -12.40 -19.43 -16.22
C ARG A 9 -12.29 -18.63 -17.52
N LEU A 10 -13.40 -18.13 -18.05
CA LEU A 10 -13.38 -17.26 -19.24
C LEU A 10 -12.64 -15.96 -18.94
N TYR A 11 -12.94 -15.31 -17.81
CA TYR A 11 -12.25 -14.06 -17.42
C TYR A 11 -10.76 -14.25 -17.13
N GLU A 12 -10.36 -15.39 -16.59
CA GLU A 12 -8.93 -15.73 -16.40
C GLU A 12 -8.18 -15.92 -17.73
N ILE A 13 -8.81 -16.55 -18.71
CA ILE A 13 -8.17 -16.89 -19.99
C ILE A 13 -8.14 -15.68 -20.94
N LEU A 14 -9.14 -14.82 -20.89
CA LEU A 14 -9.37 -13.75 -21.86
C LEU A 14 -8.19 -12.77 -22.00
N PRO A 15 -7.55 -12.29 -20.92
CA PRO A 15 -6.40 -11.38 -21.04
C PRO A 15 -5.20 -12.04 -21.74
N GLY A 16 -4.84 -13.27 -21.36
CA GLY A 16 -3.75 -14.01 -21.99
C GLY A 16 -4.04 -14.34 -23.44
N LEU A 17 -5.25 -14.78 -23.76
CA LEU A 17 -5.69 -15.05 -25.12
C LEU A 17 -5.62 -13.79 -25.99
N SER A 18 -6.05 -12.64 -25.46
CA SER A 18 -6.02 -11.35 -26.19
C SER A 18 -4.59 -10.95 -26.58
N ILE A 19 -3.62 -11.14 -25.67
CA ILE A 19 -2.20 -10.84 -25.95
C ILE A 19 -1.69 -11.73 -27.09
N TRP A 20 -1.87 -13.05 -26.98
CA TRP A 20 -1.41 -14.00 -27.99
C TRP A 20 -2.11 -13.79 -29.34
N LEU A 21 -3.42 -13.55 -29.31
CA LEU A 21 -4.19 -13.27 -30.53
C LEU A 21 -3.68 -12.00 -31.24
N THR A 22 -3.43 -10.92 -30.49
CA THR A 22 -2.87 -9.68 -31.05
C THR A 22 -1.52 -9.91 -31.71
N LEU A 23 -0.61 -10.61 -31.04
CA LEU A 23 0.72 -10.91 -31.60
C LEU A 23 0.65 -11.78 -32.86
N ILE A 24 -0.09 -12.89 -32.82
CA ILE A 24 -0.22 -13.82 -33.94
C ILE A 24 -0.93 -13.14 -35.11
N LEU A 25 -2.04 -12.45 -34.85
CA LEU A 25 -2.81 -11.76 -35.87
C LEU A 25 -2.00 -10.65 -36.56
N SER A 26 -1.18 -9.91 -35.82
CA SER A 26 -0.28 -8.89 -36.36
C SER A 26 0.72 -9.50 -37.36
N ILE A 27 1.31 -10.65 -37.03
CA ILE A 27 2.23 -11.35 -37.90
C ILE A 27 1.50 -11.82 -39.17
N ILE A 28 0.35 -12.48 -39.02
CA ILE A 28 -0.44 -12.99 -40.17
C ILE A 28 -0.88 -11.83 -41.07
N LEU A 29 -1.44 -10.76 -40.52
CA LEU A 29 -1.91 -9.60 -41.30
C LEU A 29 -0.79 -8.88 -42.02
N SER A 30 0.43 -8.88 -41.51
CA SER A 30 1.60 -8.30 -42.18
C SER A 30 1.87 -8.96 -43.54
N PHE A 31 1.59 -10.24 -43.67
CA PHE A 31 1.77 -10.99 -44.94
C PHE A 31 0.52 -11.04 -45.81
N VAL A 32 -0.66 -11.20 -45.19
CA VAL A 32 -1.92 -11.43 -45.93
C VAL A 32 -2.61 -10.12 -46.34
N ARG A 33 -2.55 -9.12 -45.47
CA ARG A 33 -3.20 -7.81 -45.65
C ARG A 33 -2.36 -6.67 -45.09
N PRO A 34 -1.20 -6.34 -45.66
CA PRO A 34 -0.25 -5.37 -45.13
C PRO A 34 -0.88 -3.99 -44.91
N LEU A 35 -1.82 -3.56 -45.75
CA LEU A 35 -2.50 -2.27 -45.56
C LEU A 35 -3.28 -2.19 -44.25
N TRP A 36 -3.95 -3.26 -43.80
CA TRP A 36 -4.64 -3.31 -42.53
C TRP A 36 -3.67 -3.24 -41.35
N MET A 37 -2.49 -3.86 -41.52
CA MET A 37 -1.44 -3.80 -40.50
C MET A 37 -0.87 -2.39 -40.36
N ILE A 38 -0.71 -1.66 -41.48
CA ILE A 38 -0.28 -0.25 -41.47
C ILE A 38 -1.29 0.61 -40.69
N TYR A 39 -2.59 0.48 -40.95
CA TYR A 39 -3.61 1.20 -40.19
C TYR A 39 -3.60 0.83 -38.72
N PHE A 40 -3.43 -0.45 -38.39
CA PHE A 40 -3.32 -0.88 -37.00
C PHE A 40 -2.12 -0.23 -36.28
N ILE A 41 -0.94 -0.20 -36.89
CA ILE A 41 0.26 0.44 -36.32
C ILE A 41 0.01 1.94 -36.11
N ILE A 42 -0.54 2.64 -37.10
CA ILE A 42 -0.84 4.09 -36.94
C ILE A 42 -1.79 4.35 -35.78
N LEU A 43 -2.88 3.57 -35.71
CA LEU A 43 -3.84 3.72 -34.59
C LEU A 43 -3.22 3.39 -33.23
N PHE A 44 -2.37 2.36 -33.17
CA PHE A 44 -1.63 1.96 -31.99
C PHE A 44 -0.67 3.06 -31.55
N ASP A 45 0.08 3.66 -32.48
CA ASP A 45 1.00 4.76 -32.18
C ASP A 45 0.25 6.01 -31.69
N ILE A 46 -0.86 6.37 -32.35
CA ILE A 46 -1.71 7.48 -31.88
C ILE A 46 -2.23 7.20 -30.46
N TYR A 47 -2.71 6.00 -30.20
CA TYR A 47 -3.16 5.61 -28.86
C TYR A 47 -2.04 5.79 -27.82
N TRP A 48 -0.82 5.34 -28.11
CA TRP A 48 0.29 5.48 -27.20
C TRP A 48 0.73 6.94 -27.00
N VAL A 49 0.75 7.75 -28.05
CA VAL A 49 0.99 9.20 -27.93
C VAL A 49 -0.02 9.84 -27.00
N LEU A 50 -1.31 9.55 -27.17
CA LEU A 50 -2.36 10.05 -26.27
C LEU A 50 -2.19 9.58 -24.82
N LYS A 51 -1.77 8.32 -24.62
CA LYS A 51 -1.46 7.77 -23.30
C LYS A 51 -0.27 8.49 -22.65
N VAL A 52 0.78 8.76 -23.40
CA VAL A 52 1.96 9.51 -22.90
C VAL A 52 1.59 10.94 -22.55
N VAL A 53 0.84 11.64 -23.38
CA VAL A 53 0.36 13.00 -23.09
C VAL A 53 -0.49 13.01 -21.81
N ASN A 54 -1.43 12.09 -21.67
CA ASN A 54 -2.26 11.93 -20.49
C ASN A 54 -1.41 11.64 -19.24
N PHE A 55 -0.43 10.74 -19.34
CA PHE A 55 0.51 10.43 -18.27
C PHE A 55 1.31 11.67 -17.82
N VAL A 56 1.88 12.42 -18.76
CA VAL A 56 2.66 13.63 -18.46
C VAL A 56 1.78 14.70 -17.80
N PHE A 57 0.54 14.85 -18.26
CA PHE A 57 -0.43 15.80 -17.68
C PHE A 57 -0.69 15.48 -16.21
N TYR A 58 -1.11 14.24 -15.90
CA TYR A 58 -1.39 13.83 -14.52
C TYR A 58 -0.14 13.80 -13.63
N LEU A 59 1.01 13.43 -14.18
CA LEU A 59 2.27 13.48 -13.46
C LEU A 59 2.62 14.93 -13.06
N THR A 60 2.45 15.88 -13.96
CA THR A 60 2.72 17.31 -13.69
C THR A 60 1.78 17.85 -12.63
N LEU A 61 0.49 17.51 -12.72
CA LEU A 61 -0.51 17.89 -11.72
C LEU A 61 -0.18 17.33 -10.33
N SER A 62 0.10 16.03 -10.27
CA SER A 62 0.45 15.35 -9.04
C SER A 62 1.76 15.89 -8.43
N TRP A 63 2.76 16.15 -9.26
CA TRP A 63 4.02 16.74 -8.83
C TRP A 63 3.83 18.14 -8.22
N SER A 64 2.97 18.96 -8.80
CA SER A 64 2.63 20.26 -8.24
C SER A 64 2.01 20.14 -6.86
N ARG A 65 1.01 19.24 -6.69
CA ARG A 65 0.36 18.95 -5.41
C ARG A 65 1.34 18.41 -4.38
N PHE A 66 2.20 17.48 -4.78
CA PHE A 66 3.24 16.91 -3.94
C PHE A 66 4.22 17.98 -3.42
N ARG A 67 4.66 18.88 -4.30
CA ARG A 67 5.54 20.00 -3.89
C ARG A 67 4.84 20.96 -2.93
N GLN A 68 3.55 21.22 -3.11
CA GLN A 68 2.76 22.05 -2.22
C GLN A 68 2.58 21.37 -0.85
N ALA A 69 2.17 20.10 -0.84
CA ALA A 69 1.95 19.35 0.40
C ALA A 69 3.21 19.28 1.27
N ARG A 70 4.40 19.09 0.65
CA ARG A 70 5.68 19.06 1.37
C ARG A 70 6.11 20.40 1.97
N LYS A 71 5.56 21.53 1.50
CA LYS A 71 5.86 22.87 2.02
C LYS A 71 4.87 23.31 3.10
N THR A 72 3.76 22.63 3.22
CA THR A 72 2.70 22.94 4.18
C THR A 72 3.08 22.35 5.54
N ASP A 73 2.98 23.16 6.58
CA ASP A 73 3.02 22.66 7.95
C ASP A 73 1.65 22.08 8.31
N TRP A 74 1.53 20.76 8.20
CA TRP A 74 0.28 20.06 8.44
C TRP A 74 -0.06 19.95 9.92
N GLU A 75 0.94 19.95 10.80
CA GLU A 75 0.70 19.95 12.24
C GLU A 75 0.06 21.27 12.68
N ASP A 76 0.65 22.38 12.27
CA ASP A 76 0.10 23.70 12.56
C ASP A 76 -1.32 23.85 12.00
N LYS A 77 -1.50 23.45 10.74
CA LYS A 77 -2.80 23.49 10.08
C LYS A 77 -3.85 22.63 10.77
N MET A 78 -3.51 21.39 11.12
CA MET A 78 -4.38 20.47 11.86
C MET A 78 -4.81 21.08 13.20
N ARG A 79 -3.84 21.60 13.97
CA ARG A 79 -4.09 22.15 15.31
C ARG A 79 -4.96 23.43 15.29
N HIS A 80 -4.81 24.29 14.27
CA HIS A 80 -5.53 25.55 14.19
C HIS A 80 -6.87 25.47 13.48
N GLU A 81 -7.00 24.61 12.47
CA GLU A 81 -8.23 24.53 11.67
C GLU A 81 -9.22 23.47 12.18
N LEU A 82 -8.77 22.49 12.97
CA LEU A 82 -9.62 21.38 13.42
C LEU A 82 -9.84 21.41 14.93
N THR A 83 -11.05 21.07 15.33
CA THR A 83 -11.43 20.94 16.77
C THR A 83 -11.55 19.48 17.22
N ASN A 84 -11.67 18.54 16.26
CA ASN A 84 -11.94 17.12 16.53
C ASN A 84 -10.76 16.17 16.23
N TRP A 85 -9.56 16.69 15.99
CA TRP A 85 -8.39 15.88 15.74
C TRP A 85 -7.90 15.15 17.01
N GLN A 86 -8.17 15.73 18.18
CA GLN A 86 -7.70 15.22 19.48
C GLN A 86 -8.36 13.90 19.91
N ASP A 87 -9.49 13.53 19.32
CA ASP A 87 -10.19 12.28 19.59
C ASP A 87 -9.79 11.13 18.65
N LYS A 88 -8.81 11.36 17.76
CA LYS A 88 -8.33 10.34 16.82
C LYS A 88 -7.14 9.57 17.37
N HIS A 89 -7.18 8.25 17.21
CA HIS A 89 -6.11 7.32 17.56
C HIS A 89 -5.53 6.72 16.29
N HIS A 90 -4.21 6.58 16.23
CA HIS A 90 -3.53 5.89 15.14
C HIS A 90 -3.05 4.52 15.60
N VAL A 91 -3.43 3.48 14.88
CA VAL A 91 -2.92 2.12 15.05
C VAL A 91 -2.04 1.81 13.84
N VAL A 92 -0.74 1.69 14.06
CA VAL A 92 0.26 1.52 13.01
C VAL A 92 0.74 0.08 13.00
N PHE A 93 0.34 -0.68 11.98
CA PHE A 93 0.77 -2.06 11.77
C PHE A 93 2.09 -2.10 11.01
N LEU A 94 3.06 -2.79 11.58
CA LEU A 94 4.37 -3.08 11.01
C LEU A 94 4.49 -4.61 10.90
N THR A 95 4.40 -5.12 9.67
CA THR A 95 4.45 -6.57 9.42
C THR A 95 5.89 -7.04 9.29
N LEU A 96 6.33 -7.87 10.25
CA LEU A 96 7.69 -8.39 10.37
C LEU A 96 7.75 -9.86 9.92
N TYR A 97 8.77 -10.21 9.11
CA TYR A 97 9.07 -11.59 8.76
C TYR A 97 10.49 -11.99 9.19
N ASN A 98 11.51 -11.41 8.60
CA ASN A 98 12.92 -11.78 8.88
C ASN A 98 13.88 -10.59 8.74
N GLU A 99 13.37 -9.38 8.89
CA GLU A 99 14.14 -8.15 8.77
C GLU A 99 15.07 -7.97 9.97
N THR A 100 16.15 -7.21 9.74
CA THR A 100 17.15 -6.91 10.78
C THR A 100 16.67 -5.79 11.69
N TRP A 101 17.27 -5.71 12.88
CA TRP A 101 16.98 -4.65 13.85
C TRP A 101 17.15 -3.24 13.28
N ASP A 102 18.19 -2.99 12.50
CA ASP A 102 18.47 -1.66 11.94
C ASP A 102 17.36 -1.16 11.02
N VAL A 103 16.77 -2.05 10.22
CA VAL A 103 15.62 -1.73 9.35
C VAL A 103 14.40 -1.37 10.19
N VAL A 104 14.05 -2.24 11.15
CA VAL A 104 12.90 -2.04 12.04
C VAL A 104 13.06 -0.78 12.88
N LYS A 105 14.25 -0.55 13.44
CA LYS A 105 14.57 0.63 14.23
C LYS A 105 14.36 1.91 13.41
N SER A 106 14.86 1.95 12.17
CA SER A 106 14.72 3.11 11.31
C SER A 106 13.25 3.42 10.98
N ALA A 107 12.44 2.39 10.74
CA ALA A 107 11.01 2.54 10.50
C ALA A 107 10.28 3.11 11.73
N ILE A 108 10.46 2.50 12.90
CA ILE A 108 9.80 2.94 14.15
C ILE A 108 10.29 4.34 14.55
N GLN A 109 11.59 4.64 14.40
CA GLN A 109 12.13 5.97 14.64
C GLN A 109 11.43 7.02 13.78
N SER A 110 11.17 6.72 12.50
CA SER A 110 10.46 7.65 11.62
C SER A 110 9.02 7.94 12.09
N VAL A 111 8.35 6.95 12.67
CA VAL A 111 7.02 7.12 13.28
C VAL A 111 7.12 7.91 14.61
N SER A 112 8.16 7.63 15.40
CA SER A 112 8.44 8.37 16.63
C SER A 112 8.76 9.85 16.36
N ASP A 113 9.46 10.15 15.28
CA ASP A 113 9.82 11.52 14.90
C ASP A 113 8.68 12.27 14.19
N ALA A 114 7.62 11.58 13.80
CA ALA A 114 6.49 12.19 13.12
C ALA A 114 5.70 13.15 14.01
N ALA A 115 5.20 14.24 13.43
CA ALA A 115 4.45 15.29 14.14
C ALA A 115 3.01 14.83 14.43
N TYR A 116 2.81 14.22 15.56
CA TYR A 116 1.50 13.86 16.14
C TYR A 116 1.64 13.54 17.64
N GLU A 117 0.53 13.55 18.39
CA GLU A 117 0.52 13.18 19.82
C GLU A 117 0.79 11.69 20.00
N LYS A 118 1.93 11.35 20.61
CA LYS A 118 2.43 9.98 20.70
C LYS A 118 1.60 9.08 21.61
N ASP A 119 0.99 9.62 22.63
CA ASP A 119 0.07 8.93 23.54
C ASP A 119 -1.19 8.40 22.82
N LYS A 120 -1.49 8.93 21.64
CA LYS A 120 -2.60 8.49 20.75
C LYS A 120 -2.17 7.55 19.64
N MET A 121 -0.92 7.12 19.65
CA MET A 121 -0.37 6.20 18.67
C MET A 121 -0.09 4.84 19.31
N VAL A 122 -0.59 3.78 18.69
CA VAL A 122 -0.30 2.39 19.05
C VAL A 122 0.49 1.75 17.94
N ILE A 123 1.65 1.21 18.27
CA ILE A 123 2.50 0.48 17.32
C ILE A 123 2.24 -1.01 17.46
N VAL A 124 1.89 -1.66 16.37
CA VAL A 124 1.62 -3.10 16.30
C VAL A 124 2.73 -3.80 15.52
N ILE A 125 3.51 -4.60 16.22
CA ILE A 125 4.54 -5.46 15.59
C ILE A 125 3.90 -6.81 15.33
N ALA A 126 3.54 -7.05 14.06
CA ALA A 126 2.88 -8.26 13.61
C ALA A 126 3.90 -9.23 13.00
N GLY A 127 4.31 -10.26 13.72
CA GLY A 127 5.28 -11.25 13.27
C GLY A 127 4.67 -12.64 13.04
N GLU A 128 5.45 -13.54 12.46
CA GLU A 128 5.05 -14.92 12.19
C GLU A 128 5.76 -15.92 13.11
N GLU A 129 5.05 -16.91 13.65
CA GLU A 129 5.61 -17.98 14.48
C GLU A 129 6.73 -18.76 13.79
N LYS A 130 6.74 -18.80 12.45
CA LYS A 130 7.82 -19.40 11.65
C LYS A 130 9.18 -18.74 11.88
N LYS A 131 9.18 -17.49 12.35
CA LYS A 131 10.37 -16.67 12.65
C LYS A 131 10.35 -16.16 14.09
N LYS A 132 9.88 -17.00 15.01
CA LYS A 132 9.66 -16.68 16.42
C LYS A 132 10.87 -16.03 17.09
N GLU A 133 12.06 -16.58 16.92
CA GLU A 133 13.29 -16.07 17.57
C GLU A 133 13.61 -14.65 17.10
N ASN A 134 13.51 -14.40 15.78
CA ASN A 134 13.70 -13.05 15.24
C ASN A 134 12.64 -12.09 15.76
N TYR A 135 11.38 -12.51 15.73
CA TYR A 135 10.26 -11.70 16.23
C TYR A 135 10.43 -11.32 17.71
N GLU A 136 10.73 -12.29 18.59
CA GLU A 136 10.91 -12.05 20.03
C GLU A 136 12.08 -11.11 20.30
N SER A 137 13.20 -11.28 19.57
CA SER A 137 14.36 -10.39 19.68
C SER A 137 14.03 -8.96 19.24
N ILE A 138 13.34 -8.81 18.12
CA ILE A 138 12.93 -7.49 17.60
C ILE A 138 11.94 -6.84 18.56
N LEU A 139 10.88 -7.55 18.98
CA LEU A 139 9.88 -7.02 19.90
C LEU A 139 10.51 -6.55 21.23
N PHE A 140 11.42 -7.34 21.77
CA PHE A 140 12.17 -6.96 22.99
C PHE A 140 12.95 -5.65 22.80
N ASN A 141 13.66 -5.52 21.67
CA ASN A 141 14.42 -4.31 21.37
C ASN A 141 13.49 -3.09 21.18
N VAL A 142 12.36 -3.27 20.47
CA VAL A 142 11.37 -2.21 20.28
C VAL A 142 10.81 -1.74 21.62
N GLN A 143 10.35 -2.67 22.46
CA GLN A 143 9.80 -2.34 23.77
C GLN A 143 10.82 -1.69 24.70
N LYS A 144 12.09 -2.08 24.61
CA LYS A 144 13.17 -1.49 25.39
C LYS A 144 13.54 -0.08 24.94
N GLU A 145 13.64 0.15 23.63
CA GLU A 145 14.17 1.42 23.10
C GLU A 145 13.07 2.49 22.94
N PHE A 146 11.81 2.07 22.71
CA PHE A 146 10.69 2.98 22.43
C PHE A 146 9.57 2.93 23.48
N VAL A 147 9.83 2.44 24.69
CA VAL A 147 8.84 2.23 25.77
C VAL A 147 8.00 3.48 26.07
N ASP A 148 8.62 4.65 26.09
CA ASP A 148 7.98 5.93 26.42
C ASP A 148 7.65 6.77 25.17
N CYS A 149 7.81 6.19 23.98
CA CYS A 149 7.65 6.94 22.74
C CYS A 149 6.23 6.91 22.16
N PHE A 150 5.38 6.01 22.65
CA PHE A 150 4.02 5.80 22.10
C PHE A 150 3.02 5.52 23.21
N GLY A 151 1.74 5.64 22.92
CA GLY A 151 0.67 5.28 23.84
C GLY A 151 0.67 3.78 24.21
N ASP A 152 1.05 2.92 23.24
CA ASP A 152 1.28 1.49 23.50
C ASP A 152 2.14 0.86 22.39
N ILE A 153 2.79 -0.28 22.71
CA ILE A 153 3.50 -1.13 21.74
C ILE A 153 3.01 -2.56 21.91
N VAL A 154 2.22 -3.01 20.96
CA VAL A 154 1.55 -4.31 20.97
C VAL A 154 2.29 -5.30 20.08
N GLY A 155 2.74 -6.40 20.63
CA GLY A 155 3.31 -7.52 19.89
C GLY A 155 2.25 -8.57 19.57
N ILE A 156 2.07 -8.90 18.30
CA ILE A 156 1.14 -9.95 17.87
C ILE A 156 1.91 -10.97 17.03
N MET A 157 1.85 -12.24 17.42
CA MET A 157 2.50 -13.33 16.70
C MET A 157 1.44 -14.19 16.03
N HIS A 158 1.46 -14.21 14.70
CA HIS A 158 0.59 -15.03 13.88
C HIS A 158 1.00 -16.51 13.98
N PRO A 159 0.09 -17.43 14.42
CA PRO A 159 0.39 -18.85 14.51
C PRO A 159 0.66 -19.46 13.12
N LYS A 160 1.51 -20.46 13.08
CA LYS A 160 1.74 -21.23 11.84
C LYS A 160 0.62 -22.23 11.56
N ASN A 161 0.42 -22.55 10.29
CA ASN A 161 -0.44 -23.61 9.80
C ASN A 161 -1.92 -23.43 10.19
N LEU A 162 -2.42 -22.20 10.21
CA LEU A 162 -3.85 -21.96 10.28
C LEU A 162 -4.51 -22.43 8.97
N GLU A 163 -5.74 -22.92 9.08
CA GLU A 163 -6.51 -23.37 7.92
C GLU A 163 -7.06 -22.19 7.11
N ASP A 164 -7.28 -22.42 5.82
CA ASP A 164 -7.93 -21.48 4.89
C ASP A 164 -7.19 -20.13 4.77
N GLU A 165 -5.83 -20.16 4.74
CA GLU A 165 -5.01 -18.99 4.51
C GLU A 165 -3.78 -19.27 3.64
N ILE A 166 -3.29 -18.25 2.95
CA ILE A 166 -2.02 -18.29 2.24
C ILE A 166 -0.96 -17.63 3.13
N PRO A 167 0.15 -18.31 3.45
CA PRO A 167 1.22 -17.73 4.25
C PRO A 167 1.78 -16.45 3.60
N GLY A 168 1.77 -15.35 4.33
CA GLY A 168 2.27 -14.07 3.85
C GLY A 168 1.74 -12.87 4.65
N LYS A 169 2.00 -11.67 4.11
CA LYS A 169 1.62 -10.41 4.76
C LYS A 169 0.10 -10.33 5.01
N GLY A 170 -0.74 -10.73 4.04
CA GLY A 170 -2.20 -10.65 4.18
C GLY A 170 -2.74 -11.48 5.33
N SER A 171 -2.31 -12.73 5.50
CA SER A 171 -2.72 -13.58 6.63
C SER A 171 -2.21 -13.07 7.97
N ASN A 172 -0.96 -12.59 8.01
CA ASN A 172 -0.38 -11.99 9.21
C ASN A 172 -1.15 -10.73 9.63
N LEU A 173 -1.43 -9.84 8.69
CA LEU A 173 -2.18 -8.61 8.93
C LEU A 173 -3.63 -8.90 9.37
N HIS A 174 -4.34 -9.77 8.67
CA HIS A 174 -5.69 -10.22 9.05
C HIS A 174 -5.76 -10.69 10.51
N TYR A 175 -4.80 -11.53 10.90
CA TYR A 175 -4.75 -12.03 12.28
C TYR A 175 -4.48 -10.91 13.28
N ALA A 176 -3.52 -10.02 12.97
CA ALA A 176 -3.17 -8.90 13.82
C ALA A 176 -4.33 -7.91 14.00
N GLU A 177 -5.04 -7.57 12.92
CA GLU A 177 -6.24 -6.71 12.95
C GLU A 177 -7.33 -7.27 13.86
N ARG A 178 -7.57 -8.57 13.79
CA ARG A 178 -8.54 -9.23 14.65
C ARG A 178 -8.17 -9.23 16.13
N GLN A 179 -6.88 -9.28 16.46
CA GLN A 179 -6.43 -9.12 17.84
C GLN A 179 -6.54 -7.65 18.26
N MET A 180 -6.22 -6.71 17.37
CA MET A 180 -6.36 -5.28 17.64
C MET A 180 -7.83 -4.85 17.76
N GLN A 181 -8.78 -5.50 17.09
CA GLN A 181 -10.20 -5.28 17.32
C GLN A 181 -10.54 -5.49 18.80
N LYS A 182 -10.10 -6.60 19.41
CA LYS A 182 -10.33 -6.89 20.83
C LYS A 182 -9.69 -5.83 21.73
N TYR A 183 -8.47 -5.42 21.41
CA TYR A 183 -7.76 -4.36 22.12
C TYR A 183 -8.54 -3.03 22.08
N ILE A 184 -9.04 -2.64 20.91
CA ILE A 184 -9.82 -1.41 20.72
C ILE A 184 -11.14 -1.49 21.51
N ASP A 185 -11.81 -2.66 21.50
CA ASP A 185 -13.02 -2.92 22.26
C ASP A 185 -12.77 -2.81 23.77
N GLU A 186 -11.67 -3.37 24.28
CA GLU A 186 -11.25 -3.29 25.68
C GLU A 186 -10.94 -1.85 26.11
N LYS A 187 -10.40 -1.02 25.21
CA LYS A 187 -10.17 0.42 25.45
C LYS A 187 -11.46 1.24 25.34
N GLY A 188 -12.54 0.68 24.81
CA GLY A 188 -13.81 1.37 24.57
C GLY A 188 -13.70 2.45 23.49
N TRP A 189 -12.77 2.29 22.54
CA TRP A 189 -12.60 3.25 21.47
C TRP A 189 -13.62 3.02 20.35
N ASP A 190 -14.20 4.10 19.85
CA ASP A 190 -15.05 4.07 18.66
C ASP A 190 -14.20 3.82 17.41
N TYR A 191 -14.56 2.83 16.60
CA TYR A 191 -13.84 2.47 15.38
C TYR A 191 -13.73 3.63 14.38
N GLU A 192 -14.67 4.56 14.36
CA GLU A 192 -14.63 5.76 13.53
C GLU A 192 -13.57 6.79 13.99
N ARG A 193 -13.07 6.65 15.22
CA ARG A 193 -12.01 7.48 15.80
C ARG A 193 -10.63 6.81 15.71
N VAL A 194 -10.57 5.58 15.26
CA VAL A 194 -9.32 4.83 15.07
C VAL A 194 -8.97 4.82 13.60
N ILE A 195 -7.78 5.31 13.28
CA ILE A 195 -7.21 5.32 11.93
C ILE A 195 -6.12 4.25 11.90
N GLU A 196 -6.36 3.23 11.09
CA GLU A 196 -5.38 2.20 10.81
C GLU A 196 -4.39 2.70 9.76
N THR A 197 -3.11 2.41 9.97
CA THR A 197 -2.04 2.60 9.00
C THR A 197 -1.28 1.29 8.86
N VAL A 198 -1.22 0.76 7.64
CA VAL A 198 -0.44 -0.44 7.32
C VAL A 198 0.84 -0.03 6.64
N PHE A 199 1.97 -0.26 7.30
CA PHE A 199 3.30 -0.03 6.76
C PHE A 199 4.03 -1.35 6.54
N TYR A 200 4.87 -1.41 5.50
CA TYR A 200 5.94 -2.41 5.47
C TYR A 200 6.96 -2.07 6.55
N ILE A 201 7.62 -3.09 7.06
CA ILE A 201 8.58 -2.92 8.17
C ILE A 201 9.81 -2.06 7.80
N ASP A 202 10.07 -1.83 6.53
CA ASP A 202 11.12 -0.98 5.99
C ASP A 202 10.63 0.43 5.63
N THR A 203 9.37 0.75 5.95
CA THR A 203 8.76 2.03 5.59
C THR A 203 9.24 3.15 6.50
N ILE A 204 9.82 4.18 5.91
CA ILE A 204 10.17 5.45 6.57
C ILE A 204 9.12 6.49 6.18
N CYS A 205 8.32 6.95 7.12
CA CYS A 205 7.26 7.91 6.85
C CYS A 205 7.79 9.36 6.88
N HIS A 206 7.08 10.23 6.16
CA HIS A 206 7.35 11.68 6.21
C HIS A 206 7.04 12.25 7.61
N PRO A 207 7.82 13.20 8.16
CA PRO A 207 7.55 13.77 9.48
C PRO A 207 6.14 14.31 9.68
N GLN A 208 5.50 14.80 8.65
CA GLN A 208 4.13 15.33 8.68
C GLN A 208 3.05 14.31 8.27
N TYR A 209 3.38 13.01 8.23
CA TYR A 209 2.47 11.98 7.72
C TYR A 209 1.17 11.92 8.52
N PHE A 210 1.26 11.75 9.83
CA PHE A 210 0.09 11.55 10.69
C PHE A 210 -0.73 12.82 10.87
N SER A 211 -0.11 13.98 10.94
CA SER A 211 -0.82 15.27 10.96
C SER A 211 -1.61 15.50 9.69
N TYR A 212 -1.02 15.21 8.51
CA TYR A 212 -1.70 15.32 7.23
C TYR A 212 -2.81 14.28 7.08
N LEU A 213 -2.56 13.04 7.48
CA LEU A 213 -3.58 11.99 7.49
C LEU A 213 -4.79 12.38 8.33
N THR A 214 -4.55 12.84 9.56
CA THR A 214 -5.61 13.29 10.47
C THR A 214 -6.35 14.49 9.90
N TYR A 215 -5.63 15.46 9.29
CA TYR A 215 -6.24 16.59 8.63
C TYR A 215 -7.20 16.16 7.52
N LEU A 216 -6.74 15.27 6.63
CA LEU A 216 -7.58 14.71 5.55
C LEU A 216 -8.76 13.93 6.11
N TYR A 217 -8.54 13.08 7.12
CA TYR A 217 -9.58 12.28 7.74
C TYR A 217 -10.69 13.17 8.34
N CYS A 218 -10.33 14.20 9.09
CA CYS A 218 -11.28 15.08 9.75
C CYS A 218 -11.99 16.05 8.79
N THR A 219 -11.40 16.35 7.63
CA THR A 219 -12.01 17.23 6.62
C THR A 219 -12.77 16.48 5.53
N HIS A 220 -12.61 15.15 5.46
CA HIS A 220 -13.31 14.33 4.49
C HIS A 220 -14.81 14.25 4.84
N PRO A 221 -15.73 14.40 3.87
CA PRO A 221 -17.17 14.33 4.13
C PRO A 221 -17.62 12.95 4.66
N ASN A 222 -16.97 11.88 4.24
CA ASN A 222 -17.25 10.50 4.66
C ASN A 222 -15.93 9.76 4.99
N PRO A 223 -15.25 10.06 6.10
CA PRO A 223 -13.91 9.58 6.37
C PRO A 223 -13.81 8.05 6.52
N THR A 224 -14.89 7.41 6.95
CA THR A 224 -14.99 5.95 7.09
C THR A 224 -15.20 5.23 5.76
N LYS A 225 -15.50 5.98 4.68
CA LYS A 225 -15.69 5.45 3.31
C LYS A 225 -14.54 5.81 2.38
N SER A 226 -13.38 6.03 2.95
CA SER A 226 -12.18 6.35 2.19
C SER A 226 -10.95 5.68 2.79
N SER A 227 -10.08 5.17 1.89
CA SER A 227 -8.68 4.90 2.21
C SER A 227 -7.82 6.11 1.86
N TYR A 228 -6.64 6.20 2.45
CA TYR A 228 -5.70 7.30 2.28
C TYR A 228 -4.38 6.77 1.74
N GLN A 229 -4.03 7.15 0.50
CA GLN A 229 -2.87 6.61 -0.21
C GLN A 229 -1.73 7.61 -0.30
N PRO A 230 -0.59 7.39 0.38
CA PRO A 230 0.60 8.24 0.26
C PRO A 230 1.37 7.96 -1.04
N VAL A 231 2.36 8.82 -1.31
CA VAL A 231 3.31 8.61 -2.41
C VAL A 231 4.34 7.57 -2.00
N ALA A 232 4.24 6.36 -2.52
CA ALA A 232 5.21 5.31 -2.27
C ALA A 232 6.50 5.54 -3.08
N LEU A 233 7.62 5.70 -2.41
CA LEU A 233 8.95 5.90 -2.99
C LEU A 233 9.86 4.71 -2.61
N TYR A 234 10.43 4.05 -3.61
CA TYR A 234 11.41 3.00 -3.38
C TYR A 234 12.83 3.58 -3.46
N ASN A 235 13.24 4.31 -2.42
CA ASN A 235 14.44 5.14 -2.47
C ASN A 235 15.41 4.98 -1.28
N ASN A 236 15.08 4.19 -0.24
CA ASN A 236 15.95 4.05 0.93
C ASN A 236 17.33 3.51 0.55
N ASN A 237 17.40 2.43 -0.25
CA ASN A 237 18.62 1.76 -0.68
C ASN A 237 18.85 1.82 -2.21
N MET A 238 18.19 2.74 -2.90
CA MET A 238 18.15 2.79 -4.36
C MET A 238 19.53 2.91 -5.02
N TRP A 239 20.44 3.70 -4.43
CA TRP A 239 21.78 3.93 -5.01
C TRP A 239 22.68 2.71 -4.93
N GLU A 240 22.36 1.77 -4.04
CA GLU A 240 23.08 0.52 -3.88
C GLU A 240 22.50 -0.60 -4.77
N SER A 241 21.35 -0.34 -5.37
CA SER A 241 20.64 -1.32 -6.22
C SER A 241 21.16 -1.30 -7.67
N PRO A 242 21.12 -2.42 -8.40
CA PRO A 242 21.44 -2.50 -9.82
C PRO A 242 20.64 -1.53 -10.67
N ALA A 243 21.23 -1.04 -11.78
CA ALA A 243 20.62 -0.01 -12.64
C ALA A 243 19.20 -0.37 -13.11
N LEU A 244 18.95 -1.62 -13.48
CA LEU A 244 17.62 -2.07 -13.92
C LEU A 244 16.58 -1.96 -12.80
N LEU A 245 16.94 -2.32 -11.57
CA LEU A 245 16.04 -2.20 -10.40
C LEU A 245 15.76 -0.73 -10.07
N ARG A 246 16.73 0.16 -10.24
CA ARG A 246 16.53 1.62 -10.12
C ARG A 246 15.51 2.14 -11.13
N ILE A 247 15.62 1.72 -12.40
CA ILE A 247 14.65 2.11 -13.44
C ILE A 247 13.24 1.65 -13.06
N MET A 248 13.08 0.44 -12.53
CA MET A 248 11.78 -0.06 -12.09
C MET A 248 11.24 0.71 -10.88
N ALA A 249 12.08 1.01 -9.89
CA ALA A 249 11.72 1.82 -8.73
C ALA A 249 11.22 3.22 -9.13
N PHE A 250 11.94 3.89 -10.04
CA PHE A 250 11.48 5.16 -10.63
C PHE A 250 10.17 5.01 -11.41
N GLY A 251 10.04 3.95 -12.22
CA GLY A 251 8.82 3.67 -12.97
C GLY A 251 7.60 3.53 -12.05
N THR A 252 7.74 2.80 -10.94
CA THR A 252 6.69 2.64 -9.92
C THR A 252 6.34 3.98 -9.26
N THR A 253 7.33 4.80 -8.92
CA THR A 253 7.12 6.13 -8.36
C THR A 253 6.34 7.05 -9.32
N PHE A 254 6.71 7.08 -10.61
CA PHE A 254 6.00 7.88 -11.60
C PHE A 254 4.58 7.38 -11.85
N TRP A 255 4.40 6.06 -11.90
CA TRP A 255 3.09 5.45 -11.99
C TRP A 255 2.21 5.82 -10.78
N MET A 256 2.73 5.73 -9.57
CA MET A 256 2.01 6.10 -8.33
C MET A 256 1.62 7.58 -8.34
N LEU A 257 2.55 8.49 -8.65
CA LEU A 257 2.24 9.91 -8.76
C LEU A 257 1.15 10.20 -9.78
N THR A 258 1.18 9.54 -10.94
CA THR A 258 0.13 9.68 -11.95
C THR A 258 -1.21 9.15 -11.46
N SER A 259 -1.21 8.02 -10.77
CA SER A 259 -2.41 7.40 -10.21
C SER A 259 -3.06 8.25 -9.13
N LEU A 260 -2.27 8.89 -8.26
CA LEU A 260 -2.76 9.80 -7.22
C LEU A 260 -3.52 11.02 -7.78
N ALA A 261 -3.21 11.46 -9.00
CA ALA A 261 -3.95 12.55 -9.64
C ALA A 261 -5.28 12.07 -10.26
N ARG A 262 -5.52 10.76 -10.32
CA ARG A 262 -6.69 10.11 -10.92
C ARG A 262 -7.50 9.39 -9.86
N GLN A 263 -8.20 10.16 -9.03
CA GLN A 263 -9.01 9.61 -7.93
C GLN A 263 -10.10 8.63 -8.41
N ASP A 264 -10.61 8.82 -9.62
CA ASP A 264 -11.61 7.96 -10.27
C ASP A 264 -11.13 6.50 -10.50
N ALA A 265 -9.82 6.30 -10.53
CA ALA A 265 -9.19 5.00 -10.79
C ALA A 265 -8.13 4.63 -9.73
N LEU A 266 -8.04 5.39 -8.64
CA LEU A 266 -7.07 5.14 -7.59
C LEU A 266 -7.53 3.97 -6.72
N VAL A 267 -6.63 3.03 -6.49
CA VAL A 267 -6.78 1.91 -5.56
C VAL A 267 -5.67 1.97 -4.52
N THR A 268 -5.85 1.33 -3.39
CA THR A 268 -4.80 1.20 -2.37
C THR A 268 -3.63 0.37 -2.89
N PHE A 269 -2.43 0.77 -2.49
CA PHE A 269 -1.19 0.14 -2.89
C PHE A 269 -0.16 0.24 -1.78
N SER A 270 0.53 -0.87 -1.48
CA SER A 270 1.61 -0.90 -0.49
C SER A 270 1.21 -0.29 0.87
N SER A 271 1.91 0.73 1.32
CA SER A 271 1.60 1.46 2.54
C SER A 271 0.39 2.37 2.35
N HIS A 272 -0.63 2.22 3.16
CA HIS A 272 -1.86 3.02 3.12
C HIS A 272 -2.48 3.15 4.51
N SER A 273 -3.46 4.03 4.63
CA SER A 273 -4.24 4.20 5.86
C SER A 273 -5.73 4.19 5.56
N MET A 274 -6.53 3.83 6.55
CA MET A 274 -7.99 3.82 6.44
C MET A 274 -8.65 3.85 7.82
N SER A 275 -9.96 4.09 7.87
CA SER A 275 -10.71 3.95 9.12
C SER A 275 -10.73 2.50 9.57
N PHE A 276 -10.52 2.26 10.87
CA PHE A 276 -10.68 0.92 11.44
C PHE A 276 -12.14 0.42 11.30
N ARG A 277 -13.11 1.33 11.25
CA ARG A 277 -14.50 1.00 10.92
C ARG A 277 -14.62 0.33 9.56
N ALA A 278 -13.98 0.88 8.52
CA ALA A 278 -13.99 0.29 7.19
C ALA A 278 -13.31 -1.09 7.15
N VAL A 279 -12.22 -1.27 7.90
CA VAL A 279 -11.52 -2.56 8.02
C VAL A 279 -12.45 -3.64 8.60
N VAL A 280 -13.16 -3.30 9.68
CA VAL A 280 -14.11 -4.22 10.33
C VAL A 280 -15.29 -4.53 9.41
N ASP A 281 -15.89 -3.55 8.76
CA ASP A 281 -17.04 -3.70 7.86
C ASP A 281 -16.67 -4.51 6.61
N ALA A 282 -15.44 -4.37 6.11
CA ALA A 282 -14.93 -5.16 4.98
C ALA A 282 -14.51 -6.59 5.37
N GLY A 283 -14.49 -6.93 6.65
CA GLY A 283 -14.11 -8.25 7.16
C GLY A 283 -12.60 -8.46 7.25
N PHE A 284 -11.82 -7.38 7.42
CA PHE A 284 -10.35 -7.35 7.50
C PHE A 284 -9.66 -7.65 6.17
N HIS A 285 -8.34 -7.49 6.11
CA HIS A 285 -7.56 -7.86 4.92
C HIS A 285 -7.72 -9.34 4.58
N ASP A 286 -7.84 -9.68 3.28
CA ASP A 286 -8.08 -11.06 2.85
C ASP A 286 -6.82 -11.92 3.08
N LYS A 287 -6.95 -12.96 3.91
CA LYS A 287 -5.88 -13.90 4.25
C LYS A 287 -5.54 -14.91 3.15
N ARG A 288 -6.29 -14.92 2.06
CA ARG A 288 -6.18 -15.87 0.95
C ARG A 288 -5.62 -15.27 -0.33
N ILE A 289 -5.08 -14.05 -0.26
CA ILE A 289 -4.52 -13.36 -1.42
C ILE A 289 -3.17 -12.75 -1.09
N VAL A 290 -2.32 -12.61 -2.10
CA VAL A 290 -0.97 -12.03 -1.95
C VAL A 290 -0.96 -10.51 -2.13
N SER A 291 -1.92 -9.97 -2.89
CA SER A 291 -2.10 -8.54 -3.12
C SER A 291 -3.20 -7.97 -2.21
N GLU A 292 -3.03 -8.17 -0.90
CA GLU A 292 -3.98 -7.78 0.14
C GLU A 292 -4.24 -6.27 0.15
N ASP A 293 -3.21 -5.48 -0.16
CA ASP A 293 -3.24 -4.02 -0.20
C ASP A 293 -4.21 -3.46 -1.24
N SER A 294 -4.23 -4.02 -2.44
CA SER A 294 -5.22 -3.65 -3.46
C SER A 294 -6.58 -4.30 -3.22
N ARG A 295 -6.58 -5.49 -2.66
CA ARG A 295 -7.80 -6.27 -2.41
C ARG A 295 -8.70 -5.60 -1.39
N ILE A 296 -8.14 -5.00 -0.33
CA ILE A 296 -8.94 -4.35 0.72
C ILE A 296 -9.81 -3.21 0.17
N PHE A 297 -9.31 -2.45 -0.81
CA PHE A 297 -10.12 -1.44 -1.49
C PHE A 297 -11.38 -2.04 -2.11
N TYR A 298 -11.25 -3.16 -2.84
CA TYR A 298 -12.41 -3.81 -3.46
C TYR A 298 -13.35 -4.45 -2.44
N GLN A 299 -12.84 -4.93 -1.30
CA GLN A 299 -13.67 -5.42 -0.21
C GLN A 299 -14.52 -4.28 0.37
N CYS A 300 -13.91 -3.13 0.66
CA CYS A 300 -14.62 -1.94 1.12
C CYS A 300 -15.62 -1.43 0.09
N LEU A 301 -15.24 -1.39 -1.20
CA LEU A 301 -16.12 -0.97 -2.28
C LEU A 301 -17.38 -1.85 -2.39
N ILE A 302 -17.22 -3.17 -2.18
CA ILE A 302 -18.35 -4.12 -2.18
C ILE A 302 -19.18 -3.96 -0.90
N ALA A 303 -18.54 -3.81 0.26
CA ALA A 303 -19.23 -3.67 1.54
C ALA A 303 -20.07 -2.36 1.60
N ASP A 304 -19.64 -1.32 0.89
CA ASP A 304 -20.32 -0.02 0.81
C ASP A 304 -21.15 0.18 -0.48
N ASP A 305 -21.55 -0.90 -1.15
CA ASP A 305 -22.38 -0.87 -2.37
C ASP A 305 -21.82 0.05 -3.48
N GLY A 306 -20.49 0.11 -3.62
CA GLY A 306 -19.81 0.94 -4.61
C GLY A 306 -19.52 2.38 -4.16
N ASN A 307 -19.79 2.75 -2.92
CA ASN A 307 -19.63 4.11 -2.39
C ASN A 307 -18.37 4.23 -1.50
N TYR A 308 -17.25 3.73 -1.99
CA TYR A 308 -15.95 3.78 -1.33
C TYR A 308 -14.90 4.36 -2.28
N GLU A 309 -13.99 5.20 -1.77
CA GLU A 309 -12.99 5.87 -2.59
C GLU A 309 -11.58 5.81 -1.96
N VAL A 310 -10.59 6.30 -2.69
CA VAL A 310 -9.22 6.49 -2.17
C VAL A 310 -8.84 7.96 -2.27
N THR A 311 -8.54 8.55 -1.12
CA THR A 311 -8.06 9.93 -1.01
C THR A 311 -6.53 9.96 -1.18
N PRO A 312 -5.99 10.72 -2.13
CA PRO A 312 -4.56 10.84 -2.32
C PRO A 312 -3.90 11.67 -1.22
N MET A 313 -2.83 11.16 -0.64
CA MET A 313 -1.94 11.87 0.28
C MET A 313 -0.65 12.26 -0.45
N TYR A 314 -0.42 13.54 -0.70
CA TYR A 314 0.76 14.03 -1.42
C TYR A 314 1.99 14.20 -0.52
N VAL A 315 2.19 13.28 0.44
CA VAL A 315 3.42 13.14 1.22
C VAL A 315 4.03 11.77 0.97
N PRO A 316 5.37 11.65 1.01
CA PRO A 316 6.03 10.39 0.72
C PRO A 316 6.05 9.44 1.91
N VAL A 317 6.08 8.16 1.57
CA VAL A 317 6.64 7.09 2.39
C VAL A 317 7.77 6.44 1.61
N SER A 318 8.91 6.23 2.24
CA SER A 318 10.11 5.68 1.60
C SER A 318 10.30 4.23 2.01
N MET A 319 10.59 3.37 1.05
CA MET A 319 10.74 1.93 1.23
C MET A 319 12.00 1.43 0.52
N ASP A 320 12.39 0.20 0.82
CA ASP A 320 13.54 -0.44 0.20
C ASP A 320 13.19 -0.96 -1.20
N THR A 321 14.17 -0.87 -2.11
CA THR A 321 14.15 -1.63 -3.36
C THR A 321 14.60 -3.07 -3.10
N VAL A 322 14.12 -4.03 -3.91
CA VAL A 322 14.60 -5.42 -3.87
C VAL A 322 16.09 -5.44 -4.16
N ARG A 323 16.89 -5.84 -3.18
CA ARG A 323 18.35 -5.93 -3.28
C ARG A 323 18.85 -7.25 -2.72
N ASP A 324 19.90 -7.76 -3.34
CA ASP A 324 20.67 -8.91 -2.88
C ASP A 324 22.15 -8.66 -3.24
N ASP A 325 23.08 -9.37 -2.62
CA ASP A 325 24.52 -9.22 -2.84
C ASP A 325 24.96 -9.47 -4.29
N LYS A 326 24.20 -10.28 -5.02
CA LYS A 326 24.47 -10.59 -6.44
C LYS A 326 23.40 -10.04 -7.35
N TRP A 327 23.82 -9.36 -8.41
CA TRP A 327 22.95 -8.80 -9.43
C TRP A 327 21.91 -9.78 -10.00
N TRP A 328 22.34 -11.00 -10.35
CA TRP A 328 21.45 -12.04 -10.85
C TRP A 328 20.42 -12.52 -9.81
N THR A 329 20.80 -12.56 -8.53
CA THR A 329 19.90 -12.92 -7.45
C THR A 329 18.83 -11.84 -7.24
N SER A 330 19.23 -10.58 -7.31
CA SER A 330 18.30 -9.43 -7.25
C SER A 330 17.26 -9.50 -8.37
N LEU A 331 17.67 -9.75 -9.63
CA LEU A 331 16.74 -9.92 -10.76
C LEU A 331 15.80 -11.11 -10.59
N LYS A 332 16.35 -12.25 -10.13
CA LYS A 332 15.54 -13.45 -9.89
C LYS A 332 14.52 -13.22 -8.78
N ASN A 333 14.90 -12.52 -7.72
CA ASN A 333 13.99 -12.18 -6.62
C ASN A 333 12.92 -11.20 -7.08
N LEU A 334 13.26 -10.20 -7.88
CA LEU A 334 12.30 -9.30 -8.50
C LEU A 334 11.32 -10.07 -9.41
N TYR A 335 11.80 -10.97 -10.28
CA TYR A 335 10.92 -11.80 -11.12
C TYR A 335 9.97 -12.66 -10.29
N LYS A 336 10.46 -13.27 -9.20
CA LYS A 336 9.62 -14.06 -8.29
C LYS A 336 8.56 -13.19 -7.60
N GLN A 337 8.93 -11.96 -7.23
CA GLN A 337 8.01 -11.00 -6.62
C GLN A 337 6.91 -10.61 -7.62
N GLN A 338 7.28 -10.20 -8.83
CA GLN A 338 6.32 -9.84 -9.88
C GLN A 338 5.39 -11.02 -10.24
N ARG A 339 5.94 -12.24 -10.34
CA ARG A 339 5.14 -13.45 -10.59
C ARG A 339 4.12 -13.75 -9.49
N ARG A 340 4.40 -13.37 -8.24
CA ARG A 340 3.43 -13.55 -7.14
C ARG A 340 2.28 -12.54 -7.20
N TRP A 341 2.52 -11.37 -7.78
CA TRP A 341 1.52 -10.31 -7.91
C TRP A 341 0.66 -10.44 -9.16
N ALA A 342 1.14 -11.14 -10.19
CA ALA A 342 0.40 -11.45 -11.43
C ALA A 342 -0.56 -12.63 -11.24
#